data_21b8341ead6795525490d99ade3ee400
#
_entry.id   21b8341ead6795525490d99ade3ee400
#
_cell.length_a   1.000
_cell.length_b   1.000
_cell.length_c   1.000
_cell.angle_alpha   90.00
_cell.angle_beta   90.00
_cell.angle_gamma   90.00
#
_symmetry.space_group_name_H-M   'P 1'
#
loop_
_entity.id
_entity.type
_entity.pdbx_description
1 polymer ?
#
loop_
_entity_poly.entity_id
_entity_poly.type
_entity_poly.pdbx_seq_one_letter_code
_entity_poly.pdbx_strand_id
1 'polypeptide(L)'
;MAAPSDGFVRAVSVRPGDTVRSGQVLLTLEDQELALERDKWSAEIAQLDKQYREALSKDDASQIVIARSKLEQAQTQLDLALRQLDRAQLKAPIDGVVISGDLSQAIGTPVKRGQELMTLAPDRRFRVVAEVDEQDVAVLRE
;
A
#
# COMPACT_ATOMS: atom_id res chain seq x y z
N MET A 1 9.99 0.95 11.74
CA MET A 1 8.77 1.01 10.93
C MET A 1 7.88 -0.19 11.23
N ALA A 2 6.64 0.05 11.48
CA ALA A 2 5.69 -0.97 11.89
C ALA A 2 4.77 -1.37 10.75
N ALA A 3 4.20 -2.57 10.81
CA ALA A 3 3.26 -3.05 9.82
C ALA A 3 1.98 -2.19 9.84
N PRO A 4 1.50 -1.73 8.68
CA PRO A 4 0.29 -0.91 8.61
C PRO A 4 -1.01 -1.72 8.78
N SER A 5 -0.95 -3.02 8.57
CA SER A 5 -2.11 -3.90 8.69
C SER A 5 -1.65 -5.34 8.93
N ASP A 6 -2.61 -6.20 9.30
CA ASP A 6 -2.35 -7.62 9.38
C ASP A 6 -2.22 -8.19 7.96
N GLY A 7 -1.36 -9.17 7.79
CA GLY A 7 -1.20 -9.81 6.49
C GLY A 7 0.03 -10.71 6.46
N PHE A 8 0.46 -11.04 5.25
CA PHE A 8 1.65 -11.86 5.03
C PHE A 8 2.68 -11.05 4.25
N VAL A 9 3.96 -11.30 4.52
CA VAL A 9 5.03 -10.68 3.73
C VAL A 9 5.01 -11.30 2.32
N ARG A 10 4.71 -10.48 1.32
CA ARG A 10 4.64 -10.92 -0.07
C ARG A 10 5.96 -10.72 -0.79
N ALA A 11 6.56 -9.57 -0.62
CA ALA A 11 7.81 -9.22 -1.28
C ALA A 11 8.59 -8.23 -0.44
N VAL A 12 9.91 -8.35 -0.46
CA VAL A 12 10.82 -7.42 0.23
C VAL A 12 11.74 -6.82 -0.83
N SER A 13 11.74 -5.49 -0.93
CA SER A 13 12.46 -4.79 -1.97
C SER A 13 13.82 -4.26 -1.54
N VAL A 14 14.11 -4.28 -0.24
CA VAL A 14 15.34 -3.70 0.32
C VAL A 14 15.94 -4.63 1.36
N ARG A 15 17.22 -4.39 1.66
CA ARG A 15 17.98 -5.13 2.67
C ARG A 15 18.70 -4.14 3.58
N PRO A 16 19.14 -4.59 4.77
CA PRO A 16 19.97 -3.73 5.63
C PRO A 16 21.17 -3.19 4.87
N GLY A 17 21.43 -1.92 5.01
CA GLY A 17 22.49 -1.22 4.30
C GLY A 17 22.05 -0.50 3.03
N ASP A 18 20.86 -0.78 2.53
CA ASP A 18 20.34 -0.12 1.33
C ASP A 18 19.92 1.31 1.64
N THR A 19 20.21 2.20 0.70
CA THR A 19 19.75 3.59 0.75
C THR A 19 18.37 3.67 0.09
N VAL A 20 17.44 4.34 0.74
CA VAL A 20 16.07 4.48 0.24
C VAL A 20 15.67 5.93 0.18
N ARG A 21 14.70 6.22 -0.66
CA ARG A 21 14.12 7.56 -0.80
C ARG A 21 12.72 7.59 -0.24
N SER A 22 12.30 8.76 0.21
CA SER A 22 10.94 8.98 0.67
C SER A 22 9.92 8.51 -0.38
N GLY A 23 8.95 7.72 0.03
CA GLY A 23 7.94 7.15 -0.86
C GLY A 23 8.32 5.85 -1.54
N GLN A 24 9.57 5.41 -1.42
CA GLN A 24 10.00 4.14 -2.01
C GLN A 24 9.36 2.98 -1.27
N VAL A 25 8.88 1.99 -2.03
CA VAL A 25 8.29 0.78 -1.45
C VAL A 25 9.41 -0.09 -0.86
N LEU A 26 9.30 -0.40 0.42
CA LEU A 26 10.27 -1.21 1.14
C LEU A 26 9.87 -2.68 1.16
N LEU A 27 8.61 -2.94 1.44
CA LEU A 27 8.06 -4.28 1.36
C LEU A 27 6.57 -4.21 1.07
N THR A 28 6.04 -5.32 0.58
CA THR A 28 4.63 -5.44 0.27
C THR A 28 4.04 -6.56 1.12
N LEU A 29 2.94 -6.26 1.80
CA LEU A 29 2.16 -7.24 2.52
C LEU A 29 1.00 -7.69 1.65
N GLU A 30 0.54 -8.92 1.85
CA GLU A 30 -0.65 -9.42 1.19
C GLU A 30 -1.74 -9.62 2.24
N ASP A 31 -2.86 -8.94 2.03
CA ASP A 31 -4.07 -9.12 2.81
C ASP A 31 -5.02 -9.95 1.96
N GLN A 32 -5.18 -11.22 2.32
CA GLN A 32 -5.97 -12.16 1.54
C GLN A 32 -7.45 -11.77 1.48
N GLU A 33 -7.98 -11.24 2.57
CA GLU A 33 -9.37 -10.81 2.60
C GLU A 33 -9.63 -9.66 1.63
N LEU A 34 -8.75 -8.67 1.62
CA LEU A 34 -8.86 -7.53 0.71
C LEU A 34 -8.64 -7.96 -0.75
N ALA A 35 -7.72 -8.90 -0.98
CA ALA A 35 -7.51 -9.41 -2.33
C ALA A 35 -8.75 -10.15 -2.84
N LEU A 36 -9.41 -10.92 -1.97
CA LEU A 36 -10.66 -11.60 -2.32
C LEU A 36 -11.79 -10.61 -2.55
N GLU A 37 -11.88 -9.55 -1.76
CA GLU A 37 -12.87 -8.49 -1.97
C GLU A 37 -12.65 -7.79 -3.30
N ARG A 38 -11.39 -7.47 -3.61
CA ARG A 38 -11.07 -6.87 -4.91
C ARG A 38 -11.53 -7.76 -6.05
N ASP A 39 -11.24 -9.04 -5.98
CA ASP A 39 -11.63 -10.00 -7.02
C ASP A 39 -13.14 -10.14 -7.12
N LYS A 40 -13.82 -10.17 -5.98
CA LYS A 40 -15.27 -10.22 -5.90
C LYS A 40 -15.91 -9.00 -6.60
N TRP A 41 -15.44 -7.81 -6.26
CA TRP A 41 -16.02 -6.59 -6.85
C TRP A 41 -15.66 -6.44 -8.31
N SER A 42 -14.47 -6.88 -8.73
CA SER A 42 -14.10 -6.91 -10.15
C SER A 42 -15.03 -7.81 -10.94
N ALA A 43 -15.34 -9.00 -10.42
CA ALA A 43 -16.26 -9.92 -11.08
C ALA A 43 -17.69 -9.36 -11.11
N GLU A 44 -18.12 -8.74 -10.01
CA GLU A 44 -19.44 -8.12 -9.92
C GLU A 44 -19.58 -7.00 -10.95
N ILE A 45 -18.55 -6.17 -11.10
CA ILE A 45 -18.55 -5.09 -12.10
C ILE A 45 -18.67 -5.65 -13.51
N ALA A 46 -17.95 -6.72 -13.82
CA ALA A 46 -18.03 -7.35 -15.15
C ALA A 46 -19.45 -7.84 -15.45
N GLN A 47 -20.09 -8.45 -14.46
CA GLN A 47 -21.45 -8.94 -14.60
C GLN A 47 -22.45 -7.79 -14.73
N LEU A 48 -22.32 -6.75 -13.91
CA LEU A 48 -23.20 -5.59 -13.96
C LEU A 48 -23.03 -4.80 -15.25
N ASP A 49 -21.82 -4.72 -15.78
CA ASP A 49 -21.56 -4.08 -17.06
C ASP A 49 -22.29 -4.82 -18.18
N LYS A 50 -22.28 -6.15 -18.12
CA LYS A 50 -23.02 -6.96 -19.09
C LYS A 50 -24.52 -6.69 -19.01
N GLN A 51 -25.08 -6.62 -17.79
CA GLN A 51 -26.49 -6.30 -17.58
C GLN A 51 -26.84 -4.91 -18.10
N TYR A 52 -25.95 -3.96 -17.88
CA TYR A 52 -26.12 -2.60 -18.36
C TYR A 52 -26.19 -2.55 -19.88
N ARG A 53 -25.29 -3.25 -20.56
CA ARG A 53 -25.28 -3.33 -22.02
C ARG A 53 -26.53 -4.01 -22.57
N GLU A 54 -27.03 -5.04 -21.91
CA GLU A 54 -28.27 -5.69 -22.27
C GLU A 54 -29.45 -4.74 -22.16
N ALA A 55 -29.51 -3.97 -21.06
CA ALA A 55 -30.55 -2.98 -20.86
C ALA A 55 -30.53 -1.89 -21.93
N LEU A 56 -29.31 -1.45 -22.32
CA LEU A 56 -29.16 -0.49 -23.41
C LEU A 56 -29.67 -1.06 -24.73
N SER A 57 -29.35 -2.30 -25.03
CA SER A 57 -29.78 -2.93 -26.29
C SER A 57 -31.29 -3.11 -26.37
N LYS A 58 -31.95 -3.29 -25.23
CA LYS A 58 -33.40 -3.44 -25.15
C LYS A 58 -34.12 -2.10 -24.97
N ASP A 59 -33.38 -1.02 -24.82
CA ASP A 59 -33.90 0.32 -24.58
C ASP A 59 -34.85 0.36 -23.37
N ASP A 60 -34.51 -0.39 -22.33
CA ASP A 60 -35.29 -0.47 -21.10
C ASP A 60 -34.78 0.58 -20.11
N ALA A 61 -35.45 1.73 -20.07
CA ALA A 61 -35.00 2.87 -19.26
C ALA A 61 -34.87 2.54 -17.77
N SER A 62 -35.80 1.77 -17.22
CA SER A 62 -35.77 1.39 -15.81
C SER A 62 -34.57 0.52 -15.49
N GLN A 63 -34.30 -0.46 -16.32
CA GLN A 63 -33.17 -1.37 -16.13
C GLN A 63 -31.83 -0.68 -16.34
N ILE A 64 -31.78 0.28 -17.26
CA ILE A 64 -30.57 1.09 -17.49
C ILE A 64 -30.19 1.84 -16.20
N VAL A 65 -31.16 2.50 -15.58
CA VAL A 65 -30.93 3.28 -14.35
C VAL A 65 -30.50 2.36 -13.22
N ILE A 66 -31.17 1.21 -13.04
CA ILE A 66 -30.84 0.25 -11.98
C ILE A 66 -29.44 -0.32 -12.17
N ALA A 67 -29.13 -0.76 -13.37
CA ALA A 67 -27.81 -1.36 -13.66
C ALA A 67 -26.70 -0.34 -13.49
N ARG A 68 -26.90 0.90 -13.92
CA ARG A 68 -25.95 1.98 -13.78
C ARG A 68 -25.67 2.29 -12.30
N SER A 69 -26.72 2.35 -11.49
CA SER A 69 -26.61 2.62 -10.06
C SER A 69 -25.81 1.52 -9.37
N LYS A 70 -26.08 0.26 -9.70
CA LYS A 70 -25.34 -0.87 -9.14
C LYS A 70 -23.89 -0.87 -9.57
N LEU A 71 -23.61 -0.50 -10.82
CA LEU A 71 -22.23 -0.35 -11.30
C LEU A 71 -21.46 0.68 -10.50
N GLU A 72 -22.06 1.83 -10.25
CA GLU A 72 -21.42 2.89 -9.49
C GLU A 72 -21.12 2.43 -8.06
N GLN A 73 -22.03 1.72 -7.42
CA GLN A 73 -21.80 1.16 -6.10
C GLN A 73 -20.66 0.14 -6.09
N ALA A 74 -20.66 -0.75 -7.07
CA ALA A 74 -19.61 -1.78 -7.16
C ALA A 74 -18.23 -1.13 -7.43
N GLN A 75 -18.19 -0.11 -8.27
CA GLN A 75 -16.96 0.65 -8.53
C GLN A 75 -16.42 1.31 -7.28
N THR A 76 -17.28 1.89 -6.46
CA THR A 76 -16.90 2.50 -5.19
C THR A 76 -16.30 1.47 -4.25
N GLN A 77 -16.88 0.29 -4.18
CA GLN A 77 -16.37 -0.80 -3.33
C GLN A 77 -15.02 -1.31 -3.83
N LEU A 78 -14.86 -1.44 -5.14
CA LEU A 78 -13.58 -1.85 -5.71
C LEU A 78 -12.50 -0.80 -5.42
N ASP A 79 -12.81 0.47 -5.60
CA ASP A 79 -11.87 1.55 -5.32
C ASP A 79 -11.43 1.54 -3.86
N LEU A 80 -12.36 1.30 -2.94
CA LEU A 80 -12.04 1.20 -1.52
C LEU A 80 -11.09 0.03 -1.24
N ALA A 81 -11.38 -1.14 -1.81
CA ALA A 81 -10.52 -2.32 -1.64
C ALA A 81 -9.12 -2.06 -2.20
N LEU A 82 -9.02 -1.42 -3.36
CA LEU A 82 -7.73 -1.10 -3.97
C LEU A 82 -6.92 -0.11 -3.12
N ARG A 83 -7.57 0.89 -2.54
CA ARG A 83 -6.90 1.83 -1.64
C ARG A 83 -6.38 1.14 -0.38
N GLN A 84 -7.17 0.24 0.18
CA GLN A 84 -6.75 -0.50 1.36
C GLN A 84 -5.59 -1.44 1.05
N LEU A 85 -5.60 -2.06 -0.13
CA LEU A 85 -4.48 -2.89 -0.58
C LEU A 85 -3.21 -2.06 -0.79
N ASP A 86 -3.35 -0.85 -1.31
CA ASP A 86 -2.21 0.05 -1.48
C ASP A 86 -1.56 0.40 -0.13
N ARG A 87 -2.36 0.54 0.91
CA ARG A 87 -1.85 0.79 2.27
C ARG A 87 -1.11 -0.40 2.86
N ALA A 88 -1.25 -1.57 2.29
CA ALA A 88 -0.48 -2.74 2.72
C ALA A 88 0.97 -2.70 2.26
N GLN A 89 1.36 -1.71 1.48
CA GLN A 89 2.75 -1.49 1.12
C GLN A 89 3.43 -0.64 2.18
N LEU A 90 4.60 -1.07 2.62
CA LEU A 90 5.40 -0.29 3.56
C LEU A 90 6.33 0.61 2.75
N LYS A 91 6.13 1.91 2.86
CA LYS A 91 6.91 2.91 2.13
C LYS A 91 7.80 3.68 3.07
N ALA A 92 8.96 4.12 2.57
CA ALA A 92 9.87 4.92 3.37
C ALA A 92 9.28 6.30 3.63
N PRO A 93 9.18 6.73 4.90
CA PRO A 93 8.68 8.07 5.22
C PRO A 93 9.72 9.17 4.97
N ILE A 94 10.99 8.82 4.93
CA ILE A 94 12.10 9.76 4.75
C ILE A 94 13.16 9.13 3.87
N ASP A 95 14.04 9.96 3.33
CA ASP A 95 15.27 9.49 2.72
C ASP A 95 16.20 8.97 3.82
N GLY A 96 16.76 7.79 3.63
CA GLY A 96 17.61 7.21 4.66
C GLY A 96 18.22 5.89 4.26
N VAL A 97 18.71 5.18 5.27
CA VAL A 97 19.37 3.89 5.11
C VAL A 97 18.67 2.86 6.00
N VAL A 98 18.46 1.68 5.46
CA VAL A 98 17.89 0.57 6.23
C VAL A 98 18.99 0.03 7.15
N ILE A 99 18.77 0.09 8.45
CA ILE A 99 19.79 -0.35 9.43
C ILE A 99 19.47 -1.70 10.06
N SER A 100 18.21 -2.13 9.99
CA SER A 100 17.83 -3.44 10.48
C SER A 100 16.57 -3.91 9.78
N GLY A 101 16.23 -5.18 9.91
CA GLY A 101 15.01 -5.71 9.35
C GLY A 101 15.21 -6.49 8.07
N ASP A 102 16.18 -7.41 8.05
CA ASP A 102 16.32 -8.30 6.90
C ASP A 102 15.16 -9.29 6.88
N LEU A 103 14.19 -9.00 6.03
CA LEU A 103 12.98 -9.81 5.88
C LEU A 103 13.00 -10.64 4.62
N SER A 104 14.13 -10.73 3.93
CA SER A 104 14.22 -11.47 2.68
C SER A 104 13.89 -12.96 2.84
N GLN A 105 14.09 -13.51 4.03
CA GLN A 105 13.72 -14.89 4.33
C GLN A 105 12.38 -15.01 5.04
N ALA A 106 11.69 -13.90 5.25
CA ALA A 106 10.41 -13.87 5.93
C ALA A 106 9.23 -13.86 4.97
N ILE A 107 9.48 -14.01 3.67
CA ILE A 107 8.40 -14.03 2.67
C ILE A 107 7.46 -15.19 2.98
N GLY A 108 6.15 -14.90 3.02
CA GLY A 108 5.14 -15.86 3.42
C GLY A 108 4.86 -15.90 4.92
N THR A 109 5.63 -15.16 5.71
CA THR A 109 5.45 -15.11 7.17
C THR A 109 4.32 -14.14 7.53
N PRO A 110 3.40 -14.53 8.45
CA PRO A 110 2.36 -13.60 8.87
C PRO A 110 2.92 -12.48 9.75
N VAL A 111 2.34 -11.30 9.60
CA VAL A 111 2.67 -10.14 10.43
C VAL A 111 1.40 -9.54 10.98
N LYS A 112 1.49 -8.87 12.11
CA LYS A 112 0.38 -8.21 12.75
C LYS A 112 0.55 -6.71 12.70
N ARG A 113 -0.57 -6.01 12.67
CA ARG A 113 -0.59 -4.55 12.69
C ARG A 113 0.22 -4.03 13.89
N GLY A 114 1.12 -3.10 13.64
CA GLY A 114 1.98 -2.53 14.67
C GLY A 114 3.25 -3.31 14.94
N GLN A 115 3.40 -4.49 14.35
CA GLN A 115 4.63 -5.27 14.49
C GLN A 115 5.79 -4.54 13.84
N GLU A 116 6.91 -4.45 14.55
CA GLU A 116 8.12 -3.81 14.02
C GLU A 116 8.72 -4.65 12.91
N LEU A 117 8.91 -4.05 11.74
CA LEU A 117 9.40 -4.77 10.57
C LEU A 117 10.83 -4.38 10.20
N MET A 118 11.15 -3.09 10.24
CA MET A 118 12.49 -2.61 9.92
C MET A 118 12.72 -1.25 10.52
N THR A 119 13.98 -0.85 10.57
CA THR A 119 14.40 0.44 11.11
C THR A 119 15.15 1.23 10.04
N LEU A 120 14.78 2.49 9.88
CA LEU A 120 15.47 3.42 8.99
C LEU A 120 16.23 4.45 9.79
N ALA A 121 17.41 4.80 9.30
CA ALA A 121 18.17 5.94 9.81
C ALA A 121 18.15 7.05 8.76
N PRO A 122 17.99 8.32 9.16
CA PRO A 122 18.05 9.42 8.20
C PRO A 122 19.39 9.46 7.47
N ASP A 123 19.37 9.90 6.22
CA ASP A 123 20.61 10.09 5.46
C ASP A 123 21.31 11.35 6.00
N ARG A 124 22.42 11.15 6.68
CA ARG A 124 23.14 12.21 7.33
C ARG A 124 23.76 13.23 6.38
N ARG A 125 23.98 12.86 5.16
CA ARG A 125 24.52 13.78 4.17
C ARG A 125 23.60 14.96 3.96
N PHE A 126 22.30 14.74 3.95
CA PHE A 126 21.34 15.84 3.84
C PHE A 126 21.32 16.69 5.09
N ARG A 127 21.46 16.08 6.25
CA ARG A 127 21.44 16.81 7.51
C ARG A 127 22.63 17.73 7.68
N VAL A 128 23.80 17.27 7.31
CA VAL A 128 25.01 18.07 7.43
C VAL A 128 24.88 19.34 6.61
N VAL A 129 24.31 19.27 5.43
CA VAL A 129 24.11 20.46 4.61
C VAL A 129 23.10 21.41 5.22
N ALA A 130 22.04 20.88 5.82
CA ALA A 130 20.99 21.70 6.43
C ALA A 130 21.42 22.30 7.76
N GLU A 131 22.32 21.64 8.54
CA GLU A 131 22.68 22.01 9.89
C GLU A 131 23.82 22.96 9.87
N VAL A 132 24.11 23.72 9.58
CA VAL A 132 25.30 24.51 9.87
C VAL A 132 25.18 25.12 11.25
N ASP A 133 25.20 24.80 12.14
CA ASP A 133 24.96 24.96 13.45
C ASP A 133 24.84 24.62 14.58
N GLU A 134 24.76 24.43 14.92
CA GLU A 134 24.41 23.94 15.99
C GLU A 134 24.26 23.36 16.77
N GLN A 135 24.56 23.57 16.87
CA GLN A 135 24.27 22.95 17.68
C GLN A 135 24.04 22.09 17.74
N ASP A 136 24.09 22.15 17.16
CA ASP A 136 23.75 21.21 17.27
C ASP A 136 23.93 20.58 17.05
N VAL A 137 24.55 21.04 16.80
CA VAL A 137 24.59 20.38 16.96
C VAL A 137 24.77 19.90 17.25
N ALA A 138 25.40 20.25 17.26
CA ALA A 138 25.28 19.67 17.74
C ALA A 138 25.06 19.06 17.84
N VAL A 139 25.08 19.25 17.74
CA VAL A 139 24.65 18.57 17.77
C VAL A 139 24.58 17.83 17.45
N LEU A 140 24.86 17.98 17.20
CA LEU A 140 24.70 17.34 16.95
C LEU A 140 25.05 16.56 16.70
N ARG A 141 25.68 16.49 16.80
CA ARG A 141 25.92 15.86 16.81
C ARG A 141 26.05 14.93 17.08
N GLU A 142 26.32 14.87 16.78
CA GLU A 142 26.09 14.14 17.12
C GLU A 142 25.95 13.80 17.59
#